data_30df228bc16e47577cd6a4767d00b930
#
_entry.id   30df228bc16e47577cd6a4767d00b930
#
_cell.length_a   1.000
_cell.length_b   1.000
_cell.length_c   1.000
_cell.angle_alpha   90.00
_cell.angle_beta   90.00
_cell.angle_gamma   90.00
#
_symmetry.space_group_name_H-M   'P 1'
#
loop_
_entity.id
_entity.type
_entity.pdbx_description
1 polymer ?
#
loop_
_entity_poly.entity_id
_entity_poly.type
_entity_poly.pdbx_seq_one_letter_code
_entity_poly.pdbx_strand_id
1 'polypeptide(L)'
;EDMKNAEKFIFMEYHAIEDEEAWHRIQKILEDRVKAGVEVRVFYDDMGSIGFVNMDFARKLESVGIKCRVFNPFSPGFNMFLNNRDHRKITVIDGKVGYTGGYNLANEYSNITHPYGMWKDTGVRMEGDAVRSLTVAFLEMWNAASNAHPDEIDMEQYLQPHPYQAKQNGYIQPYADSPLDGEQVGEEVYISMINKAEKYCWFMTPYLIITDEMAHALSLAAKRGVDVRIITPGIPDKKLIYSVTRSFYNGLVINGVRIFEWTPGFCHAKMCVVDDCMATCGTINMDYRSLYHHFENGCFMAGCDVVLDIRHDLEHTISKCRDVPDQSKAGRSA
;
A
#
# COMPACT_ATOMS: atom_id res chain seq x y z
N GLU A 1 13.75 -9.98 10.50
CA GLU A 1 13.98 -10.76 11.73
C GLU A 1 12.79 -11.67 12.02
N ASP A 2 11.53 -11.16 11.98
CA ASP A 2 10.33 -11.95 12.28
C ASP A 2 10.21 -13.20 11.40
N MET A 3 10.49 -13.11 10.10
CA MET A 3 10.49 -14.27 9.20
C MET A 3 11.47 -15.36 9.61
N LYS A 4 12.65 -14.98 10.13
CA LYS A 4 13.65 -15.97 10.60
C LYS A 4 13.18 -16.77 11.83
N ASN A 5 12.25 -16.19 12.58
CA ASN A 5 11.69 -16.78 13.79
C ASN A 5 10.33 -17.46 13.54
N ALA A 6 9.87 -17.55 12.29
CA ALA A 6 8.62 -18.22 11.95
C ALA A 6 8.68 -19.71 12.32
N GLU A 7 7.60 -20.22 12.91
CA GLU A 7 7.49 -21.59 13.42
C GLU A 7 6.46 -22.44 12.65
N LYS A 8 5.39 -21.78 12.09
CA LYS A 8 4.27 -22.47 11.49
C LYS A 8 4.10 -22.13 10.02
N PHE A 9 3.94 -20.83 9.69
CA PHE A 9 3.73 -20.40 8.32
C PHE A 9 4.18 -18.97 8.05
N ILE A 10 4.54 -18.71 6.78
CA ILE A 10 4.76 -17.36 6.23
C ILE A 10 3.92 -17.24 4.97
N PHE A 11 3.06 -16.22 4.94
CA PHE A 11 2.27 -15.86 3.75
C PHE A 11 2.72 -14.50 3.24
N MET A 12 2.95 -14.40 1.93
CA MET A 12 3.40 -13.18 1.27
C MET A 12 2.57 -12.93 0.02
N GLU A 13 1.98 -11.76 -0.09
CA GLU A 13 1.21 -11.28 -1.23
C GLU A 13 1.75 -9.93 -1.65
N TYR A 14 2.19 -9.82 -2.91
CA TYR A 14 2.78 -8.60 -3.43
C TYR A 14 2.38 -8.35 -4.88
N HIS A 15 2.11 -7.08 -5.20
CA HIS A 15 1.83 -6.69 -6.59
C HIS A 15 3.03 -6.95 -7.50
N ALA A 16 4.24 -6.59 -7.07
CA ALA A 16 5.45 -6.77 -7.86
C ALA A 16 6.56 -7.42 -7.03
N ILE A 17 7.17 -8.44 -7.63
CA ILE A 17 8.41 -9.06 -7.16
C ILE A 17 9.42 -8.97 -8.30
N GLU A 18 10.63 -8.47 -8.02
CA GLU A 18 11.75 -8.44 -8.94
C GLU A 18 12.75 -9.54 -8.55
N ASP A 19 13.10 -10.44 -9.48
CA ASP A 19 14.04 -11.56 -9.25
C ASP A 19 15.49 -11.05 -9.15
N GLU A 20 15.74 -10.18 -8.16
CA GLU A 20 16.97 -9.44 -7.93
C GLU A 20 17.34 -9.39 -6.44
N GLU A 21 18.36 -8.59 -6.06
CA GLU A 21 19.01 -8.63 -4.75
C GLU A 21 18.04 -8.48 -3.57
N ALA A 22 17.08 -7.54 -3.65
CA ALA A 22 16.12 -7.33 -2.56
C ALA A 22 15.28 -8.59 -2.29
N TRP A 23 14.79 -9.25 -3.36
CA TRP A 23 14.04 -10.49 -3.26
C TRP A 23 14.93 -11.65 -2.83
N HIS A 24 16.13 -11.82 -3.39
CA HIS A 24 17.01 -12.93 -3.06
C HIS A 24 17.37 -12.99 -1.58
N ARG A 25 17.50 -11.84 -0.92
CA ARG A 25 17.71 -11.77 0.54
C ARG A 25 16.52 -12.35 1.32
N ILE A 26 15.30 -12.09 0.85
CA ILE A 26 14.08 -12.62 1.45
C ILE A 26 13.95 -14.11 1.13
N GLN A 27 14.09 -14.50 -0.15
CA GLN A 27 13.97 -15.87 -0.61
C GLN A 27 14.87 -16.82 0.18
N LYS A 28 16.11 -16.43 0.45
CA LYS A 28 17.04 -17.23 1.26
C LYS A 28 16.47 -17.53 2.66
N ILE A 29 15.82 -16.55 3.29
CA ILE A 29 15.18 -16.77 4.59
C ILE A 29 14.01 -17.73 4.46
N LEU A 30 13.19 -17.56 3.42
CA LEU A 30 12.03 -18.43 3.15
C LEU A 30 12.46 -19.88 2.92
N GLU A 31 13.49 -20.11 2.11
CA GLU A 31 14.06 -21.45 1.89
C GLU A 31 14.58 -22.10 3.18
N ASP A 32 15.24 -21.33 4.04
CA ASP A 32 15.72 -21.83 5.32
C ASP A 32 14.54 -22.18 6.26
N ARG A 33 13.43 -21.44 6.19
CA ARG A 33 12.21 -21.77 6.94
C ARG A 33 11.50 -23.00 6.39
N VAL A 34 11.41 -23.15 5.07
CA VAL A 34 10.86 -24.38 4.45
C VAL A 34 11.65 -25.61 4.90
N LYS A 35 12.98 -25.56 4.90
CA LYS A 35 13.85 -26.65 5.41
C LYS A 35 13.59 -26.95 6.90
N ALA A 36 13.18 -25.95 7.68
CA ALA A 36 12.80 -26.11 9.08
C ALA A 36 11.35 -26.60 9.28
N GLY A 37 10.59 -26.88 8.20
CA GLY A 37 9.23 -27.39 8.25
C GLY A 37 8.14 -26.30 8.30
N VAL A 38 8.51 -25.02 8.10
CA VAL A 38 7.55 -23.91 8.04
C VAL A 38 6.85 -23.91 6.68
N GLU A 39 5.54 -23.74 6.67
CA GLU A 39 4.78 -23.57 5.44
C GLU A 39 4.99 -22.17 4.87
N VAL A 40 5.43 -22.07 3.62
CA VAL A 40 5.64 -20.78 2.95
C VAL A 40 4.77 -20.69 1.70
N ARG A 41 4.01 -19.59 1.58
CA ARG A 41 3.21 -19.26 0.41
C ARG A 41 3.57 -17.88 -0.11
N VAL A 42 3.80 -17.79 -1.41
CA VAL A 42 4.07 -16.55 -2.13
C VAL A 42 3.01 -16.36 -3.20
N PHE A 43 2.40 -15.19 -3.22
CA PHE A 43 1.37 -14.79 -4.15
C PHE A 43 1.75 -13.47 -4.81
N TYR A 44 1.70 -13.38 -6.13
CA TYR A 44 2.04 -12.14 -6.82
C TYR A 44 1.17 -11.89 -8.04
N ASP A 45 1.06 -10.61 -8.42
CA ASP A 45 0.34 -10.17 -9.60
C ASP A 45 1.23 -10.33 -10.86
N ASP A 46 0.70 -10.98 -11.90
CA ASP A 46 1.46 -11.23 -13.13
C ASP A 46 1.85 -9.94 -13.85
N MET A 47 0.88 -9.04 -14.06
CA MET A 47 1.13 -7.77 -14.74
C MET A 47 2.01 -6.83 -13.93
N GLY A 48 1.89 -6.86 -12.60
CA GLY A 48 2.75 -6.09 -11.69
C GLY A 48 4.19 -6.55 -11.71
N SER A 49 4.41 -7.82 -11.97
CA SER A 49 5.74 -8.45 -12.02
C SER A 49 6.29 -8.64 -13.45
N ILE A 50 5.55 -8.18 -14.48
CA ILE A 50 5.97 -8.33 -15.87
C ILE A 50 7.31 -7.61 -16.12
N GLY A 51 8.26 -8.34 -16.71
CA GLY A 51 9.62 -7.83 -16.92
C GLY A 51 10.55 -7.91 -15.71
N PHE A 52 10.02 -8.22 -14.51
CA PHE A 52 10.78 -8.40 -13.27
C PHE A 52 11.04 -9.86 -12.95
N VAL A 53 10.13 -10.76 -13.32
CA VAL A 53 10.28 -12.20 -13.17
C VAL A 53 10.12 -12.89 -14.54
N ASN A 54 10.74 -14.05 -14.68
CA ASN A 54 10.56 -14.89 -15.85
C ASN A 54 9.43 -15.92 -15.63
N MET A 55 8.97 -16.57 -16.72
CA MET A 55 7.89 -17.56 -16.67
C MET A 55 8.17 -18.78 -15.77
N ASP A 56 9.43 -19.00 -15.41
CA ASP A 56 9.85 -20.12 -14.56
C ASP A 56 9.93 -19.75 -13.08
N PHE A 57 9.71 -18.49 -12.74
CA PHE A 57 9.88 -17.99 -11.38
C PHE A 57 9.03 -18.76 -10.35
N ALA A 58 7.73 -18.93 -10.60
CA ALA A 58 6.86 -19.71 -9.73
C ALA A 58 7.35 -21.16 -9.59
N ARG A 59 7.73 -21.82 -10.70
CA ARG A 59 8.26 -23.20 -10.69
C ARG A 59 9.58 -23.30 -9.91
N LYS A 60 10.44 -22.29 -9.97
CA LYS A 60 11.67 -22.25 -9.16
C LYS A 60 11.35 -22.20 -7.67
N LEU A 61 10.39 -21.38 -7.26
CA LEU A 61 9.96 -21.30 -5.86
C LEU A 61 9.36 -22.64 -5.39
N GLU A 62 8.52 -23.25 -6.20
CA GLU A 62 7.92 -24.58 -5.90
C GLU A 62 8.98 -25.68 -5.79
N SER A 63 10.05 -25.61 -6.61
CA SER A 63 11.13 -26.59 -6.57
C SER A 63 11.92 -26.60 -5.24
N VAL A 64 11.88 -25.51 -4.50
CA VAL A 64 12.49 -25.38 -3.17
C VAL A 64 11.49 -25.48 -2.02
N GLY A 65 10.23 -25.87 -2.33
CA GLY A 65 9.17 -26.11 -1.36
C GLY A 65 8.34 -24.89 -0.96
N ILE A 66 8.52 -23.76 -1.63
CA ILE A 66 7.70 -22.56 -1.46
C ILE A 66 6.48 -22.69 -2.37
N LYS A 67 5.28 -22.78 -1.81
CA LYS A 67 4.04 -22.77 -2.60
C LYS A 67 3.88 -21.41 -3.27
N CYS A 68 3.65 -21.38 -4.57
CA CYS A 68 3.55 -20.14 -5.34
C CYS A 68 2.29 -20.10 -6.19
N ARG A 69 1.58 -18.98 -6.19
CA ARG A 69 0.45 -18.70 -7.09
C ARG A 69 0.60 -17.34 -7.75
N VAL A 70 0.08 -17.24 -8.96
CA VAL A 70 0.14 -16.02 -9.77
C VAL A 70 -1.28 -15.50 -9.95
N PHE A 71 -1.50 -14.24 -9.61
CA PHE A 71 -2.79 -13.60 -9.80
C PHE A 71 -2.99 -13.16 -11.25
N ASN A 72 -4.15 -13.52 -11.81
CA ASN A 72 -4.64 -13.10 -13.12
C ASN A 72 -3.54 -13.13 -14.21
N PRO A 73 -3.00 -14.34 -14.54
CA PRO A 73 -1.94 -14.49 -15.53
C PRO A 73 -2.33 -13.87 -16.86
N PHE A 74 -1.41 -13.15 -17.49
CA PHE A 74 -1.65 -12.55 -18.79
C PHE A 74 -1.87 -13.64 -19.85
N SER A 75 -3.06 -13.60 -20.44
CA SER A 75 -3.41 -14.45 -21.58
C SER A 75 -3.74 -13.53 -22.77
N PRO A 76 -3.14 -13.76 -23.97
CA PRO A 76 -3.52 -13.02 -25.15
C PRO A 76 -4.99 -13.24 -25.49
N GLY A 77 -5.77 -12.16 -25.60
CA GLY A 77 -7.20 -12.21 -25.93
C GLY A 77 -7.98 -11.12 -25.20
N PHE A 78 -9.31 -11.13 -25.40
CA PHE A 78 -10.19 -10.21 -24.69
C PHE A 78 -10.41 -10.73 -23.26
N ASN A 79 -9.86 -10.04 -22.29
CA ASN A 79 -10.06 -10.31 -20.86
C ASN A 79 -10.71 -9.09 -20.19
N MET A 80 -11.98 -9.24 -19.78
CA MET A 80 -12.74 -8.18 -19.10
C MET A 80 -12.11 -7.77 -17.77
N PHE A 81 -11.39 -8.68 -17.11
CA PHE A 81 -10.75 -8.46 -15.81
C PHE A 81 -9.27 -8.06 -15.92
N LEU A 82 -8.78 -7.72 -17.12
CA LEU A 82 -7.37 -7.37 -17.32
C LEU A 82 -6.93 -6.20 -16.44
N ASN A 83 -7.81 -5.24 -16.18
CA ASN A 83 -7.53 -4.08 -15.35
C ASN A 83 -7.66 -4.34 -13.85
N ASN A 84 -8.34 -5.43 -13.45
CA ASN A 84 -8.47 -5.80 -12.04
C ASN A 84 -7.19 -6.50 -11.60
N ARG A 85 -6.30 -5.73 -10.96
CA ARG A 85 -4.99 -6.22 -10.52
C ARG A 85 -4.94 -6.33 -9.00
N ASP A 86 -4.18 -7.29 -8.53
CA ASP A 86 -3.86 -7.37 -7.12
C ASP A 86 -2.74 -6.36 -6.81
N HIS A 87 -3.10 -5.30 -6.09
CA HIS A 87 -2.16 -4.26 -5.70
C HIS A 87 -1.83 -4.32 -4.20
N ARG A 88 -2.27 -5.37 -3.50
CA ARG A 88 -2.01 -5.56 -2.07
C ARG A 88 -0.55 -5.91 -1.80
N LYS A 89 -0.11 -5.61 -0.60
CA LYS A 89 1.20 -5.96 -0.07
C LYS A 89 0.99 -6.43 1.35
N ILE A 90 1.01 -7.75 1.52
CA ILE A 90 0.71 -8.40 2.80
C ILE A 90 1.83 -9.40 3.11
N THR A 91 2.33 -9.36 4.32
CA THR A 91 3.11 -10.47 4.88
C THR A 91 2.52 -10.84 6.23
N VAL A 92 2.21 -12.13 6.40
CA VAL A 92 1.73 -12.69 7.67
C VAL A 92 2.69 -13.77 8.12
N ILE A 93 3.06 -13.76 9.39
CA ILE A 93 3.97 -14.71 10.02
C ILE A 93 3.26 -15.34 11.21
N ASP A 94 3.02 -16.65 11.15
CA ASP A 94 2.39 -17.48 12.20
C ASP A 94 1.02 -16.98 12.68
N GLY A 95 0.36 -16.06 11.96
CA GLY A 95 -0.84 -15.35 12.44
C GLY A 95 -0.58 -14.40 13.62
N LYS A 96 0.67 -14.20 14.00
CA LYS A 96 1.10 -13.39 15.16
C LYS A 96 1.59 -12.01 14.75
N VAL A 97 2.29 -11.92 13.61
CA VAL A 97 2.87 -10.68 13.08
C VAL A 97 2.38 -10.47 11.66
N GLY A 98 1.94 -9.26 11.37
CA GLY A 98 1.51 -8.83 10.05
C GLY A 98 2.21 -7.58 9.57
N TYR A 99 2.41 -7.46 8.26
CA TYR A 99 2.98 -6.29 7.60
C TYR A 99 2.10 -5.89 6.42
N THR A 100 1.92 -4.59 6.25
CA THR A 100 1.40 -4.00 5.03
C THR A 100 2.00 -2.61 4.80
N GLY A 101 1.88 -2.09 3.58
CA GLY A 101 2.40 -0.77 3.22
C GLY A 101 2.42 -0.54 1.72
N GLY A 102 3.10 0.50 1.29
CA GLY A 102 3.20 0.87 -0.13
C GLY A 102 4.20 0.06 -0.94
N TYR A 103 5.18 -0.56 -0.30
CA TYR A 103 6.38 -1.14 -0.91
C TYR A 103 6.12 -2.47 -1.63
N ASN A 104 6.78 -2.64 -2.77
CA ASN A 104 6.95 -3.93 -3.45
C ASN A 104 8.32 -4.55 -3.13
N LEU A 105 8.58 -5.74 -3.67
CA LEU A 105 9.83 -6.46 -3.47
C LEU A 105 10.75 -6.30 -4.68
N ALA A 106 11.27 -5.08 -4.87
CA ALA A 106 12.22 -4.74 -5.92
C ALA A 106 13.36 -3.88 -5.37
N ASN A 107 14.47 -3.83 -6.10
CA ASN A 107 15.70 -3.16 -5.66
C ASN A 107 15.50 -1.67 -5.39
N GLU A 108 14.69 -0.98 -6.19
CA GLU A 108 14.40 0.45 -6.03
C GLU A 108 13.68 0.78 -4.73
N TYR A 109 12.74 -0.08 -4.28
CA TYR A 109 12.02 0.10 -3.02
C TYR A 109 12.91 -0.01 -1.78
N SER A 110 14.04 -0.71 -1.92
CA SER A 110 15.04 -0.87 -0.88
C SER A 110 16.22 0.11 -1.02
N ASN A 111 16.15 1.06 -1.96
CA ASN A 111 17.24 1.97 -2.31
C ASN A 111 18.57 1.26 -2.64
N ILE A 112 18.50 0.05 -3.21
CA ILE A 112 19.66 -0.65 -3.79
C ILE A 112 20.00 -0.04 -5.15
N THR A 113 18.96 0.32 -5.92
CA THR A 113 19.06 1.09 -7.16
C THR A 113 18.29 2.41 -7.03
N HIS A 114 18.61 3.42 -7.83
CA HIS A 114 18.04 4.77 -7.73
C HIS A 114 17.56 5.32 -9.08
N PRO A 115 16.68 4.63 -9.82
CA PRO A 115 16.25 5.07 -11.15
C PRO A 115 15.49 6.42 -11.12
N TYR A 116 14.88 6.74 -9.98
CA TYR A 116 14.07 7.95 -9.77
C TYR A 116 14.55 8.78 -8.56
N GLY A 117 15.87 8.78 -8.32
CA GLY A 117 16.43 9.37 -7.11
C GLY A 117 16.19 8.48 -5.88
N MET A 118 16.11 9.09 -4.70
CA MET A 118 15.80 8.35 -3.48
C MET A 118 14.35 7.86 -3.52
N TRP A 119 14.14 6.61 -3.11
CA TRP A 119 12.79 6.04 -2.96
C TRP A 119 12.32 6.18 -1.51
N LYS A 120 11.13 6.76 -1.33
CA LYS A 120 10.47 6.90 -0.03
C LYS A 120 9.20 6.04 -0.01
N ASP A 121 9.18 5.05 0.87
CA ASP A 121 8.00 4.25 1.12
C ASP A 121 7.75 4.10 2.62
N THR A 122 6.59 3.54 2.99
CA THR A 122 6.21 3.33 4.38
C THR A 122 5.39 2.05 4.49
N GLY A 123 5.56 1.37 5.61
CA GLY A 123 4.75 0.23 6.00
C GLY A 123 4.52 0.20 7.49
N VAL A 124 3.55 -0.58 7.89
CA VAL A 124 3.22 -0.83 9.29
C VAL A 124 3.46 -2.30 9.63
N ARG A 125 4.01 -2.53 10.82
CA ARG A 125 4.13 -3.82 11.47
C ARG A 125 3.09 -3.89 12.58
N MET A 126 2.31 -4.95 12.61
CA MET A 126 1.27 -5.15 13.61
C MET A 126 1.38 -6.50 14.29
N GLU A 127 0.86 -6.59 15.49
CA GLU A 127 0.76 -7.81 16.30
C GLU A 127 -0.66 -7.92 16.87
N GLY A 128 -1.05 -9.12 17.28
CA GLY A 128 -2.34 -9.39 17.91
C GLY A 128 -3.47 -9.61 16.91
N ASP A 129 -4.70 -9.33 17.33
CA ASP A 129 -5.92 -9.70 16.60
C ASP A 129 -6.04 -9.05 15.22
N ALA A 130 -5.43 -7.88 15.01
CA ALA A 130 -5.39 -7.21 13.71
C ALA A 130 -4.76 -8.08 12.60
N VAL A 131 -3.81 -8.94 12.95
CA VAL A 131 -3.13 -9.84 12.00
C VAL A 131 -4.11 -10.84 11.39
N ARG A 132 -5.17 -11.21 12.11
CA ARG A 132 -6.21 -12.10 11.61
C ARG A 132 -6.88 -11.55 10.35
N SER A 133 -7.18 -10.26 10.30
CA SER A 133 -7.78 -9.61 9.11
C SER A 133 -6.85 -9.70 7.89
N LEU A 134 -5.55 -9.48 8.05
CA LEU A 134 -4.59 -9.68 6.95
C LEU A 134 -4.49 -11.15 6.52
N THR A 135 -4.57 -12.07 7.48
CA THR A 135 -4.54 -13.51 7.18
C THR A 135 -5.75 -13.92 6.35
N VAL A 136 -6.95 -13.45 6.71
CA VAL A 136 -8.18 -13.67 5.93
C VAL A 136 -8.03 -13.10 4.53
N ALA A 137 -7.63 -11.83 4.41
CA ALA A 137 -7.46 -11.16 3.12
C ALA A 137 -6.52 -11.93 2.18
N PHE A 138 -5.39 -12.43 2.70
CA PHE A 138 -4.47 -13.29 1.94
C PHE A 138 -5.13 -14.60 1.50
N LEU A 139 -5.78 -15.30 2.42
CA LEU A 139 -6.34 -16.63 2.16
C LEU A 139 -7.50 -16.57 1.17
N GLU A 140 -8.34 -15.54 1.22
CA GLU A 140 -9.41 -15.30 0.24
C GLU A 140 -8.86 -15.19 -1.17
N MET A 141 -7.83 -14.37 -1.38
CA MET A 141 -7.21 -14.23 -2.70
C MET A 141 -6.45 -15.47 -3.13
N TRP A 142 -5.76 -16.13 -2.20
CA TRP A 142 -5.10 -17.39 -2.49
C TRP A 142 -6.11 -18.45 -2.98
N ASN A 143 -7.27 -18.57 -2.34
CA ASN A 143 -8.32 -19.49 -2.75
C ASN A 143 -8.96 -19.07 -4.07
N ALA A 144 -9.26 -17.78 -4.26
CA ALA A 144 -9.86 -17.27 -5.49
C ALA A 144 -8.97 -17.46 -6.74
N ALA A 145 -7.65 -17.43 -6.59
CA ALA A 145 -6.71 -17.67 -7.68
C ALA A 145 -6.54 -19.14 -8.07
N SER A 146 -7.24 -20.06 -7.40
CA SER A 146 -7.15 -21.50 -7.67
C SER A 146 -8.09 -21.93 -8.79
N ASN A 147 -7.77 -21.63 -10.04
CA ASN A 147 -8.55 -22.07 -11.21
C ASN A 147 -8.38 -23.56 -11.58
N ALA A 148 -7.42 -24.28 -11.00
CA ALA A 148 -7.06 -25.62 -11.45
C ALA A 148 -7.15 -26.72 -10.36
N HIS A 149 -7.15 -26.34 -9.09
CA HIS A 149 -7.25 -27.31 -7.99
C HIS A 149 -8.08 -26.71 -6.86
N PRO A 150 -9.18 -27.38 -6.48
CA PRO A 150 -9.99 -27.00 -5.32
C PRO A 150 -9.32 -27.45 -4.02
N ASP A 151 -8.06 -27.13 -3.81
CA ASP A 151 -7.51 -27.11 -2.47
C ASP A 151 -8.06 -25.86 -1.76
N GLU A 152 -9.38 -25.88 -1.54
CA GLU A 152 -10.00 -24.98 -0.58
C GLU A 152 -9.31 -25.23 0.75
N ILE A 153 -8.51 -24.25 1.12
CA ILE A 153 -7.79 -24.31 2.38
C ILE A 153 -8.82 -24.09 3.47
N ASP A 154 -8.84 -25.00 4.42
CA ASP A 154 -9.49 -24.73 5.70
C ASP A 154 -8.79 -23.53 6.36
N MET A 155 -9.43 -22.36 6.28
CA MET A 155 -8.86 -21.11 6.80
C MET A 155 -8.74 -21.14 8.33
N GLU A 156 -9.60 -21.88 9.02
CA GLU A 156 -9.67 -21.92 10.49
C GLU A 156 -8.33 -22.32 11.13
N GLN A 157 -7.56 -23.19 10.49
CA GLN A 157 -6.25 -23.60 11.01
C GLN A 157 -5.24 -22.47 11.11
N TYR A 158 -5.39 -21.39 10.30
CA TYR A 158 -4.51 -20.22 10.29
C TYR A 158 -5.04 -19.05 11.10
N LEU A 159 -6.30 -19.13 11.55
CA LEU A 159 -7.01 -18.06 12.25
C LEU A 159 -7.12 -18.28 13.76
N GLN A 160 -6.34 -19.22 14.28
CA GLN A 160 -6.36 -19.53 15.72
C GLN A 160 -5.90 -18.32 16.54
N PRO A 161 -6.61 -17.99 17.62
CA PRO A 161 -6.21 -16.90 18.49
C PRO A 161 -4.82 -17.13 19.09
N HIS A 162 -4.04 -16.07 19.16
CA HIS A 162 -2.75 -16.07 19.82
C HIS A 162 -2.79 -15.21 21.07
N PRO A 163 -2.17 -15.64 22.19
CA PRO A 163 -2.03 -14.79 23.35
C PRO A 163 -1.28 -13.52 22.98
N TYR A 164 -1.92 -12.38 23.20
CA TYR A 164 -1.34 -11.06 22.94
C TYR A 164 -1.74 -10.10 24.05
N GLN A 165 -0.77 -9.34 24.53
CA GLN A 165 -1.02 -8.24 25.45
C GLN A 165 -0.72 -6.93 24.73
N ALA A 166 -1.75 -6.08 24.59
CA ALA A 166 -1.59 -4.78 23.97
C ALA A 166 -0.55 -3.93 24.72
N LYS A 167 0.38 -3.35 23.97
CA LYS A 167 1.45 -2.49 24.51
C LYS A 167 1.02 -1.04 24.67
N GLN A 168 -0.08 -0.67 24.04
CA GLN A 168 -0.64 0.68 24.03
C GLN A 168 -2.17 0.63 23.86
N ASN A 169 -2.84 1.74 24.14
CA ASN A 169 -4.26 1.91 23.86
C ASN A 169 -4.50 2.19 22.38
N GLY A 170 -5.76 2.15 21.97
CA GLY A 170 -6.18 2.49 20.61
C GLY A 170 -6.65 1.29 19.81
N TYR A 171 -6.93 1.52 18.54
CA TYR A 171 -7.48 0.54 17.63
C TYR A 171 -6.65 0.47 16.35
N ILE A 172 -6.42 -0.75 15.88
CA ILE A 172 -5.77 -1.04 14.61
C ILE A 172 -6.70 -1.95 13.84
N GLN A 173 -7.16 -1.50 12.67
CA GLN A 173 -8.11 -2.21 11.83
C GLN A 173 -7.59 -2.30 10.40
N PRO A 174 -6.97 -3.42 10.02
CA PRO A 174 -6.73 -3.71 8.62
C PRO A 174 -8.06 -3.88 7.89
N TYR A 175 -8.11 -3.41 6.64
CA TYR A 175 -9.25 -3.57 5.75
C TYR A 175 -8.76 -3.89 4.34
N ALA A 176 -9.59 -4.56 3.58
CA ALA A 176 -9.40 -4.85 2.17
C ALA A 176 -10.42 -4.09 1.33
N ASP A 177 -10.07 -3.81 0.09
CA ASP A 177 -10.93 -3.20 -0.91
C ASP A 177 -10.96 -4.09 -2.15
N SER A 178 -12.12 -4.24 -2.76
CA SER A 178 -12.34 -5.11 -3.90
C SER A 178 -13.07 -4.37 -5.03
N PRO A 179 -12.59 -4.43 -6.28
CA PRO A 179 -13.31 -3.81 -7.39
C PRO A 179 -14.57 -4.57 -7.82
N LEU A 180 -14.93 -5.66 -7.13
CA LEU A 180 -15.98 -6.60 -7.56
C LEU A 180 -17.26 -6.54 -6.71
N ASP A 181 -17.26 -5.86 -5.57
CA ASP A 181 -18.38 -5.84 -4.63
C ASP A 181 -19.25 -4.57 -4.70
N GLY A 182 -18.80 -3.56 -5.48
CA GLY A 182 -19.51 -2.30 -5.65
C GLY A 182 -19.33 -1.28 -4.54
N GLU A 183 -18.47 -1.57 -3.56
CA GLU A 183 -18.07 -0.68 -2.48
C GLU A 183 -16.67 -0.11 -2.77
N GLN A 184 -16.43 1.17 -2.53
CA GLN A 184 -15.13 1.82 -2.67
C GLN A 184 -14.55 2.14 -1.30
N VAL A 185 -14.24 1.08 -0.54
CA VAL A 185 -13.83 1.20 0.87
C VAL A 185 -12.63 2.12 1.04
N GLY A 186 -11.65 2.07 0.12
CA GLY A 186 -10.48 2.92 0.16
C GLY A 186 -10.80 4.41 0.05
N GLU A 187 -11.66 4.79 -0.90
CA GLU A 187 -12.10 6.16 -1.09
C GLU A 187 -12.95 6.64 0.09
N GLU A 188 -13.88 5.81 0.55
CA GLU A 188 -14.77 6.12 1.65
C GLU A 188 -14.02 6.36 2.96
N VAL A 189 -12.98 5.57 3.23
CA VAL A 189 -12.08 5.79 4.37
C VAL A 189 -11.40 7.15 4.27
N TYR A 190 -10.81 7.49 3.12
CA TYR A 190 -10.18 8.79 2.92
C TYR A 190 -11.17 9.95 3.08
N ILE A 191 -12.33 9.90 2.43
CA ILE A 191 -13.37 10.95 2.54
C ILE A 191 -13.87 11.08 3.97
N SER A 192 -14.07 9.95 4.67
CA SER A 192 -14.49 9.96 6.08
C SER A 192 -13.46 10.63 6.98
N MET A 193 -12.17 10.37 6.77
CA MET A 193 -11.08 11.01 7.50
C MET A 193 -11.01 12.52 7.22
N ILE A 194 -11.12 12.93 5.95
CA ILE A 194 -11.15 14.34 5.53
C ILE A 194 -12.31 15.09 6.19
N ASN A 195 -13.48 14.47 6.21
CA ASN A 195 -14.69 15.08 6.78
C ASN A 195 -14.64 15.22 8.31
N LYS A 196 -13.92 14.33 8.99
CA LYS A 196 -13.70 14.36 10.45
C LYS A 196 -12.59 15.31 10.88
N ALA A 197 -11.74 15.76 9.95
CA ALA A 197 -10.63 16.64 10.25
C ALA A 197 -11.11 18.03 10.77
N GLU A 198 -10.58 18.47 11.91
CA GLU A 198 -10.86 19.77 12.52
C GLU A 198 -9.65 20.70 12.47
N LYS A 199 -8.42 20.19 12.61
CA LYS A 199 -7.19 20.97 12.65
C LYS A 199 -6.35 20.76 11.40
N TYR A 200 -6.05 19.50 11.06
CA TYR A 200 -5.25 19.16 9.90
C TYR A 200 -5.56 17.77 9.34
N CYS A 201 -5.32 17.60 8.04
CA CYS A 201 -5.38 16.34 7.34
C CYS A 201 -4.27 16.29 6.30
N TRP A 202 -3.27 15.40 6.49
CA TRP A 202 -2.09 15.32 5.63
C TRP A 202 -2.00 13.96 4.94
N PHE A 203 -1.69 14.00 3.66
CA PHE A 203 -1.57 12.82 2.80
C PHE A 203 -0.18 12.70 2.18
N MET A 204 0.23 11.46 1.90
CA MET A 204 1.27 11.16 0.93
C MET A 204 0.73 10.14 -0.08
N THR A 205 0.95 10.40 -1.36
CA THR A 205 0.54 9.51 -2.45
C THR A 205 1.47 9.68 -3.66
N PRO A 206 1.82 8.60 -4.38
CA PRO A 206 2.62 8.72 -5.61
C PRO A 206 1.86 9.35 -6.77
N TYR A 207 0.53 9.19 -6.79
CA TYR A 207 -0.34 9.69 -7.85
C TYR A 207 -1.55 10.41 -7.26
N LEU A 208 -1.92 11.55 -7.87
CA LEU A 208 -3.03 12.39 -7.46
C LEU A 208 -3.97 12.59 -8.65
N ILE A 209 -4.84 11.59 -8.88
CA ILE A 209 -5.81 11.56 -9.99
C ILE A 209 -7.17 11.17 -9.39
N ILE A 210 -7.72 12.07 -8.61
CA ILE A 210 -8.84 11.83 -7.70
C ILE A 210 -10.20 12.06 -8.36
N THR A 211 -11.24 11.55 -7.71
CA THR A 211 -12.64 11.80 -8.06
C THR A 211 -13.05 13.23 -7.74
N ASP A 212 -14.16 13.66 -8.32
CA ASP A 212 -14.75 14.95 -8.00
C ASP A 212 -15.20 15.01 -6.53
N GLU A 213 -15.70 13.91 -5.98
CA GLU A 213 -16.12 13.75 -4.59
C GLU A 213 -14.93 14.00 -3.65
N MET A 214 -13.81 13.35 -3.89
CA MET A 214 -12.59 13.51 -3.09
C MET A 214 -12.00 14.91 -3.23
N ALA A 215 -11.96 15.47 -4.46
CA ALA A 215 -11.51 16.84 -4.69
C ALA A 215 -12.39 17.87 -3.97
N HIS A 216 -13.70 17.64 -3.94
CA HIS A 216 -14.66 18.46 -3.21
C HIS A 216 -14.46 18.35 -1.70
N ALA A 217 -14.30 17.16 -1.17
CA ALA A 217 -14.06 16.93 0.27
C ALA A 217 -12.76 17.63 0.76
N LEU A 218 -11.66 17.49 0.03
CA LEU A 218 -10.38 18.16 0.33
C LEU A 218 -10.51 19.69 0.29
N SER A 219 -11.17 20.22 -0.76
CA SER A 219 -11.41 21.66 -0.91
C SER A 219 -12.29 22.22 0.20
N LEU A 220 -13.33 21.48 0.57
CA LEU A 220 -14.25 21.89 1.63
C LEU A 220 -13.57 21.88 3.00
N ALA A 221 -12.75 20.87 3.29
CA ALA A 221 -11.95 20.82 4.51
C ALA A 221 -11.02 22.04 4.61
N ALA A 222 -10.29 22.36 3.54
CA ALA A 222 -9.42 23.55 3.52
C ALA A 222 -10.20 24.86 3.71
N LYS A 223 -11.40 24.99 3.10
CA LYS A 223 -12.28 26.15 3.29
C LYS A 223 -12.85 26.26 4.70
N ARG A 224 -13.00 25.14 5.43
CA ARG A 224 -13.35 25.16 6.86
C ARG A 224 -12.19 25.62 7.76
N GLY A 225 -10.99 25.81 7.22
CA GLY A 225 -9.80 26.18 7.96
C GLY A 225 -8.91 25.01 8.39
N VAL A 226 -9.19 23.79 7.92
CA VAL A 226 -8.32 22.63 8.13
C VAL A 226 -7.02 22.80 7.32
N ASP A 227 -5.86 22.55 7.92
CA ASP A 227 -4.58 22.52 7.22
C ASP A 227 -4.47 21.21 6.41
N VAL A 228 -4.89 21.27 5.16
CA VAL A 228 -4.86 20.12 4.23
C VAL A 228 -3.56 20.15 3.44
N ARG A 229 -2.75 19.08 3.57
CA ARG A 229 -1.48 18.92 2.87
C ARG A 229 -1.43 17.62 2.09
N ILE A 230 -0.88 17.67 0.88
CA ILE A 230 -0.66 16.48 0.04
C ILE A 230 0.80 16.48 -0.43
N ILE A 231 1.50 15.37 -0.18
CA ILE A 231 2.87 15.14 -0.63
C ILE A 231 2.83 14.22 -1.85
N THR A 232 3.50 14.63 -2.92
CA THR A 232 3.63 13.88 -4.17
C THR A 232 5.11 13.78 -4.58
N PRO A 233 5.49 12.90 -5.52
CA PRO A 233 6.86 12.79 -5.99
C PRO A 233 7.39 14.08 -6.65
N GLY A 234 8.65 14.39 -6.39
CA GLY A 234 9.37 15.46 -7.10
C GLY A 234 10.05 14.97 -8.37
N ILE A 235 10.44 13.66 -8.42
CA ILE A 235 10.98 13.01 -9.61
C ILE A 235 10.00 11.90 -10.01
N PRO A 236 9.42 11.93 -11.23
CA PRO A 236 8.41 10.95 -11.63
C PRO A 236 9.02 9.61 -12.08
N ASP A 237 8.30 8.52 -11.81
CA ASP A 237 8.52 7.20 -12.44
C ASP A 237 7.94 7.15 -13.86
N LYS A 238 6.78 7.78 -14.08
CA LYS A 238 6.03 7.82 -15.34
C LYS A 238 5.67 9.24 -15.71
N LYS A 239 6.36 9.83 -16.68
CA LYS A 239 6.21 11.24 -17.07
C LYS A 239 4.78 11.64 -17.44
N LEU A 240 4.04 10.77 -18.14
CA LEU A 240 2.65 11.04 -18.53
C LEU A 240 1.74 11.11 -17.29
N ILE A 241 1.82 10.12 -16.41
CA ILE A 241 1.02 10.07 -15.18
C ILE A 241 1.35 11.24 -14.26
N TYR A 242 2.61 11.64 -14.20
CA TYR A 242 3.04 12.82 -13.47
C TYR A 242 2.41 14.12 -14.01
N SER A 243 2.34 14.25 -15.35
CA SER A 243 1.68 15.39 -15.97
C SER A 243 0.19 15.44 -15.64
N VAL A 244 -0.49 14.28 -15.63
CA VAL A 244 -1.90 14.17 -15.20
C VAL A 244 -2.04 14.52 -13.73
N THR A 245 -1.22 13.96 -12.84
CA THR A 245 -1.19 14.32 -11.41
C THR A 245 -1.09 15.83 -11.20
N ARG A 246 -0.17 16.48 -11.90
CA ARG A 246 0.02 17.95 -11.78
C ARG A 246 -1.16 18.78 -12.31
N SER A 247 -1.99 18.23 -13.19
CA SER A 247 -3.19 18.92 -13.67
C SER A 247 -4.23 19.13 -12.58
N PHE A 248 -4.25 18.29 -11.54
CA PHE A 248 -5.14 18.42 -10.38
C PHE A 248 -4.68 19.49 -9.38
N TYR A 249 -3.39 19.85 -9.39
CA TYR A 249 -2.83 20.76 -8.38
C TYR A 249 -3.55 22.10 -8.30
N ASN A 250 -3.72 22.75 -9.46
CA ASN A 250 -4.27 24.10 -9.47
C ASN A 250 -5.69 24.15 -8.89
N GLY A 251 -6.53 23.18 -9.21
CA GLY A 251 -7.91 23.08 -8.70
C GLY A 251 -7.96 22.94 -7.18
N LEU A 252 -7.01 22.23 -6.59
CA LEU A 252 -6.89 22.04 -5.13
C LEU A 252 -6.26 23.27 -4.46
N VAL A 253 -5.17 23.80 -5.01
CA VAL A 253 -4.40 24.91 -4.40
C VAL A 253 -5.22 26.21 -4.33
N ILE A 254 -6.02 26.54 -5.36
CA ILE A 254 -6.90 27.72 -5.33
C ILE A 254 -7.99 27.63 -4.26
N ASN A 255 -8.31 26.40 -3.81
CA ASN A 255 -9.27 26.13 -2.74
C ASN A 255 -8.61 26.03 -1.34
N GLY A 256 -7.29 26.26 -1.24
CA GLY A 256 -6.57 26.30 0.03
C GLY A 256 -5.83 25.02 0.41
N VAL A 257 -5.88 23.96 -0.41
CA VAL A 257 -5.06 22.76 -0.20
C VAL A 257 -3.61 23.06 -0.51
N ARG A 258 -2.68 22.61 0.33
CA ARG A 258 -1.24 22.78 0.11
C ARG A 258 -0.64 21.52 -0.48
N ILE A 259 0.11 21.66 -1.57
CA ILE A 259 0.76 20.53 -2.26
C ILE A 259 2.27 20.69 -2.16
N PHE A 260 2.94 19.59 -1.84
CA PHE A 260 4.37 19.51 -1.64
C PHE A 260 4.97 18.44 -2.56
N GLU A 261 5.95 18.80 -3.37
CA GLU A 261 6.70 17.83 -4.20
C GLU A 261 7.99 17.44 -3.47
N TRP A 262 8.13 16.15 -3.16
CA TRP A 262 9.30 15.61 -2.47
C TRP A 262 10.52 15.58 -3.40
N THR A 263 11.47 16.50 -3.21
CA THR A 263 12.55 16.77 -4.14
C THR A 263 13.67 15.71 -4.20
N PRO A 264 13.95 14.90 -3.14
CA PRO A 264 15.01 13.91 -3.23
C PRO A 264 14.75 12.77 -4.21
N GLY A 265 13.48 12.55 -4.62
CA GLY A 265 13.18 11.46 -5.54
C GLY A 265 11.69 11.14 -5.68
N PHE A 266 11.37 9.85 -5.66
CA PHE A 266 10.03 9.31 -5.81
C PHE A 266 9.47 8.88 -4.45
N CYS A 267 8.39 9.51 -3.98
CA CYS A 267 7.66 9.05 -2.80
C CYS A 267 6.50 8.14 -3.22
N HIS A 268 6.52 6.92 -2.70
CA HIS A 268 5.55 5.87 -3.07
C HIS A 268 4.68 5.44 -1.89
N ALA A 269 4.87 5.96 -0.70
CA ALA A 269 4.01 5.69 0.44
C ALA A 269 2.58 6.17 0.21
N LYS A 270 1.61 5.45 0.75
CA LYS A 270 0.20 5.80 0.76
C LYS A 270 -0.25 5.85 2.21
N MET A 271 -0.32 7.05 2.73
CA MET A 271 -0.68 7.27 4.12
C MET A 271 -1.37 8.61 4.32
N CYS A 272 -2.20 8.65 5.37
CA CYS A 272 -2.89 9.84 5.80
C CYS A 272 -2.84 9.92 7.33
N VAL A 273 -2.77 11.13 7.86
CA VAL A 273 -2.90 11.41 9.30
C VAL A 273 -3.84 12.59 9.53
N VAL A 274 -4.67 12.50 10.57
CA VAL A 274 -5.65 13.52 10.94
C VAL A 274 -5.57 13.79 12.44
N ASP A 275 -5.38 15.05 12.81
CA ASP A 275 -5.57 15.63 14.15
C ASP A 275 -4.88 14.89 15.30
N ASP A 276 -3.77 14.21 15.08
CA ASP A 276 -3.08 13.33 16.05
C ASP A 276 -3.94 12.16 16.59
N CYS A 277 -5.11 11.91 16.02
CA CYS A 277 -6.04 10.93 16.56
C CYS A 277 -6.31 9.74 15.64
N MET A 278 -6.12 9.88 14.33
CA MET A 278 -6.31 8.79 13.38
C MET A 278 -5.32 8.85 12.22
N ALA A 279 -4.98 7.69 11.69
CA ALA A 279 -4.13 7.56 10.52
C ALA A 279 -4.52 6.33 9.68
N THR A 280 -4.08 6.30 8.43
CA THR A 280 -4.10 5.09 7.60
C THR A 280 -2.79 4.95 6.84
N CYS A 281 -2.36 3.71 6.66
CA CYS A 281 -1.21 3.34 5.84
C CYS A 281 -1.54 2.05 5.11
N GLY A 282 -1.17 1.95 3.83
CA GLY A 282 -1.46 0.75 3.05
C GLY A 282 -1.03 0.88 1.60
N THR A 283 -1.85 0.30 0.72
CA THR A 283 -1.53 0.17 -0.70
C THR A 283 -2.28 1.16 -1.58
N ILE A 284 -3.32 1.84 -1.03
CA ILE A 284 -4.33 2.60 -1.76
C ILE A 284 -3.81 3.98 -2.16
N ASN A 285 -3.54 4.18 -3.45
CA ASN A 285 -3.20 5.48 -4.01
C ASN A 285 -4.43 6.40 -4.08
N MET A 286 -4.19 7.71 -4.12
CA MET A 286 -5.22 8.68 -4.47
C MET A 286 -5.36 8.80 -6.00
N ASP A 287 -5.70 7.68 -6.66
CA ASP A 287 -5.96 7.64 -8.09
C ASP A 287 -7.09 6.67 -8.44
N TYR A 288 -7.78 6.93 -9.57
CA TYR A 288 -8.93 6.15 -10.03
C TYR A 288 -8.65 4.66 -10.18
N ARG A 289 -7.44 4.28 -10.59
CA ARG A 289 -7.11 2.88 -10.80
C ARG A 289 -7.05 2.13 -9.48
N SER A 290 -6.46 2.74 -8.47
CA SER A 290 -6.39 2.20 -7.11
C SER A 290 -7.79 2.13 -6.47
N LEU A 291 -8.58 3.20 -6.60
CA LEU A 291 -9.86 3.34 -5.93
C LEU A 291 -10.99 2.49 -6.55
N TYR A 292 -10.90 2.09 -7.83
CA TYR A 292 -12.01 1.46 -8.55
C TYR A 292 -11.67 0.17 -9.29
N HIS A 293 -10.39 -0.16 -9.48
CA HIS A 293 -10.02 -1.27 -10.35
C HIS A 293 -9.10 -2.30 -9.70
N HIS A 294 -8.42 -1.96 -8.62
CA HIS A 294 -7.48 -2.84 -7.96
C HIS A 294 -8.07 -3.49 -6.72
N PHE A 295 -7.59 -4.71 -6.42
CA PHE A 295 -7.67 -5.24 -5.07
C PHE A 295 -6.62 -4.52 -4.23
N GLU A 296 -7.04 -3.86 -3.17
CA GLU A 296 -6.20 -3.04 -2.31
C GLU A 296 -6.34 -3.46 -0.86
N ASN A 297 -5.45 -2.98 0.00
CA ASN A 297 -5.63 -3.07 1.44
C ASN A 297 -5.05 -1.85 2.15
N GLY A 298 -5.61 -1.54 3.29
CA GLY A 298 -5.13 -0.51 4.19
C GLY A 298 -5.18 -0.96 5.64
N CYS A 299 -4.56 -0.17 6.49
CA CYS A 299 -4.63 -0.32 7.92
C CYS A 299 -5.05 1.01 8.53
N PHE A 300 -6.25 1.06 9.10
CA PHE A 300 -6.73 2.20 9.86
C PHE A 300 -6.27 2.10 11.30
N MET A 301 -5.82 3.21 11.86
CA MET A 301 -5.27 3.31 13.21
C MET A 301 -5.90 4.51 13.92
N ALA A 302 -6.33 4.33 15.16
CA ALA A 302 -6.93 5.39 15.95
C ALA A 302 -6.52 5.33 17.42
N GLY A 303 -6.13 6.48 17.98
CA GLY A 303 -5.81 6.65 19.41
C GLY A 303 -4.60 5.85 19.89
N CYS A 304 -3.67 5.50 18.98
CA CYS A 304 -2.43 4.78 19.28
C CYS A 304 -1.20 5.60 18.86
N ASP A 305 -0.04 5.29 19.45
CA ASP A 305 1.20 6.07 19.29
C ASP A 305 1.70 6.11 17.84
N VAL A 306 1.45 5.05 17.07
CA VAL A 306 1.83 4.99 15.64
C VAL A 306 1.20 6.10 14.79
N VAL A 307 0.08 6.68 15.20
CA VAL A 307 -0.52 7.86 14.55
C VAL A 307 0.45 9.04 14.59
N LEU A 308 1.11 9.23 15.72
CA LEU A 308 2.13 10.28 15.87
C LEU A 308 3.42 9.95 15.10
N ASP A 309 3.80 8.69 15.00
CA ASP A 309 4.93 8.27 14.18
C ASP A 309 4.69 8.61 12.70
N ILE A 310 3.50 8.35 12.18
CA ILE A 310 3.10 8.72 10.81
C ILE A 310 3.12 10.24 10.64
N ARG A 311 2.61 11.00 11.61
CA ARG A 311 2.68 12.46 11.58
C ARG A 311 4.11 12.96 11.50
N HIS A 312 4.99 12.47 12.36
CA HIS A 312 6.40 12.88 12.38
C HIS A 312 7.12 12.52 11.07
N ASP A 313 6.81 11.36 10.49
CA ASP A 313 7.35 10.95 9.19
C ASP A 313 6.90 11.90 8.07
N LEU A 314 5.64 12.33 8.05
CA LEU A 314 5.12 13.31 7.11
C LEU A 314 5.74 14.69 7.32
N GLU A 315 5.88 15.18 8.55
CA GLU A 315 6.55 16.44 8.87
C GLU A 315 8.01 16.46 8.38
N HIS A 316 8.76 15.39 8.69
CA HIS A 316 10.13 15.24 8.23
C HIS A 316 10.22 15.20 6.70
N THR A 317 9.27 14.53 6.05
CA THR A 317 9.22 14.48 4.59
C THR A 317 8.93 15.86 3.99
N ILE A 318 7.95 16.59 4.53
CA ILE A 318 7.60 17.96 4.10
C ILE A 318 8.81 18.89 4.19
N SER A 319 9.67 18.74 5.20
CA SER A 319 10.87 19.56 5.35
C SER A 319 11.86 19.45 4.17
N LYS A 320 11.74 18.40 3.34
CA LYS A 320 12.55 18.14 2.14
C LYS A 320 11.78 18.36 0.84
N CYS A 321 10.57 18.90 0.92
CA CYS A 321 9.73 19.15 -0.24
C CYS A 321 9.87 20.58 -0.76
N ARG A 322 9.50 20.73 -2.03
CA ARG A 322 9.20 22.03 -2.62
C ARG A 322 7.69 22.28 -2.49
N ASP A 323 7.30 23.44 -1.96
CA ASP A 323 5.90 23.89 -1.95
C ASP A 323 5.46 24.27 -3.38
N VAL A 324 4.27 23.84 -3.77
CA VAL A 324 3.69 24.20 -5.08
C VAL A 324 2.88 25.50 -4.92
N PRO A 325 3.33 26.60 -5.52
CA PRO A 325 2.68 27.89 -5.33
C PRO A 325 1.33 27.98 -6.05
N ASP A 326 0.43 28.78 -5.47
CA ASP A 326 -0.81 29.19 -6.11
C ASP A 326 -0.53 30.09 -7.33
N GLN A 327 -0.63 29.52 -8.53
CA GLN A 327 -0.36 30.24 -9.77
C GLN A 327 -1.38 31.35 -10.04
N SER A 328 -2.58 31.30 -9.44
CA SER A 328 -3.58 32.37 -9.59
C SER A 328 -3.17 33.68 -8.92
N LYS A 329 -2.27 33.62 -7.95
CA LYS A 329 -1.72 34.79 -7.24
C LYS A 329 -0.50 35.40 -7.94
N ALA A 330 0.23 34.63 -8.73
CA ALA A 330 1.41 35.12 -9.46
C ALA A 330 1.10 36.17 -10.54
N GLY A 331 -0.13 36.22 -11.04
CA GLY A 331 -0.58 37.22 -12.01
C GLY A 331 -1.21 38.48 -11.43
N ARG A 332 -1.34 38.61 -10.10
CA ARG A 332 -1.99 39.75 -9.43
C ARG A 332 -0.99 40.78 -8.83
N SER A 333 0.30 40.52 -8.93
CA SER A 333 1.37 41.42 -8.43
C SER A 333 2.14 42.17 -9.55
N ALA A 334 1.53 42.34 -10.73
CA ALA A 334 2.03 43.15 -11.83
C ALA A 334 1.13 44.34 -12.10
#